data_2b99fba485e29eb91a0695d56a7dcf4d
#
_entry.id   2b99fba485e29eb91a0695d56a7dcf4d
#
_cell.length_a   1.000
_cell.length_b   1.000
_cell.length_c   1.000
_cell.angle_alpha   90.00
_cell.angle_beta   90.00
_cell.angle_gamma   90.00
#
_symmetry.space_group_name_H-M   'P 1'
#
loop_
_entity.id
_entity.type
_entity.pdbx_description
1 polymer ?
#
loop_
_entity_poly.entity_id
_entity_poly.type
_entity_poly.pdbx_seq_one_letter_code
_entity_poly.pdbx_strand_id
1 'polypeptide(L)'
;MAKKEWPKPSPKLLEKTHHLMHDGFHQRAFPDTPYELPEALGDARWTDELIASAWYMAETGECPDHLNYKTGRSGGGFDRLEFKELSEENQLAADAEVDITLELNRRGDDRLKRTIAVPWYGGGMSYGSVSVNVMMSRALNAKKWDTLMSTGEGGYPPQLYECADHVITQVATGYFGVEEKSIQAAPIIEFKYAQGAKPGLGGHLLATKAGEEVAKMRGSVPFVSLFSPFPFHSTYSVEDHMKHLDWIKTVNPTAMMSVKVSTPHDVDMVAV
;
A
#
# COMPACT_ATOMS: atom_id res chain seq x y z
N MET A 1 -11.45 15.20 34.36
CA MET A 1 -11.60 15.37 32.90
C MET A 1 -12.77 14.52 32.45
N ALA A 2 -13.81 15.09 31.86
CA ALA A 2 -14.95 14.33 31.36
C ALA A 2 -14.48 13.45 30.21
N LYS A 3 -14.78 12.15 30.24
CA LYS A 3 -14.55 11.25 29.10
C LYS A 3 -15.37 11.78 27.93
N LYS A 4 -14.71 12.26 26.87
CA LYS A 4 -15.35 12.62 25.63
C LYS A 4 -15.91 11.32 25.05
N GLU A 5 -17.23 11.20 24.97
CA GLU A 5 -17.85 10.04 24.32
C GLU A 5 -17.54 10.10 22.83
N TRP A 6 -17.13 9.00 22.28
CA TRP A 6 -16.96 8.83 20.84
C TRP A 6 -18.27 9.07 20.11
N PRO A 7 -18.24 9.75 18.95
CA PRO A 7 -19.43 9.82 18.12
C PRO A 7 -19.85 8.40 17.77
N LYS A 8 -21.07 8.03 18.16
CA LYS A 8 -21.64 6.75 17.77
C LYS A 8 -21.79 6.71 16.24
N PRO A 9 -21.39 5.62 15.57
CA PRO A 9 -21.59 5.49 14.14
C PRO A 9 -23.04 5.75 13.77
N SER A 10 -23.27 6.38 12.63
CA SER A 10 -24.63 6.67 12.18
C SER A 10 -25.42 5.36 11.99
N PRO A 11 -26.74 5.33 12.27
CA PRO A 11 -27.57 4.15 12.06
C PRO A 11 -27.44 3.58 10.64
N LYS A 12 -27.31 4.43 9.64
CA LYS A 12 -27.12 4.06 8.23
C LYS A 12 -25.77 3.37 7.97
N LEU A 13 -24.73 3.73 8.72
CA LEU A 13 -23.42 3.12 8.62
C LEU A 13 -23.39 1.77 9.34
N LEU A 14 -24.05 1.67 10.50
CA LEU A 14 -24.24 0.40 11.22
C LEU A 14 -25.04 -0.60 10.39
N GLU A 15 -26.12 -0.17 9.75
CA GLU A 15 -26.94 -0.99 8.86
C GLU A 15 -26.12 -1.50 7.66
N LYS A 16 -25.35 -0.64 7.03
CA LYS A 16 -24.48 -1.00 5.90
C LYS A 16 -23.36 -1.97 6.31
N THR A 17 -22.77 -1.78 7.48
CA THR A 17 -21.73 -2.66 8.01
C THR A 17 -22.32 -4.01 8.43
N HIS A 18 -23.49 -4.01 9.03
CA HIS A 18 -24.22 -5.22 9.38
C HIS A 18 -24.54 -6.07 8.13
N HIS A 19 -24.95 -5.45 7.03
CA HIS A 19 -25.18 -6.13 5.76
C HIS A 19 -23.89 -6.73 5.18
N LEU A 20 -22.77 -6.00 5.21
CA LEU A 20 -21.48 -6.46 4.70
C LEU A 20 -20.90 -7.61 5.54
N MET A 21 -21.13 -7.61 6.85
CA MET A 21 -20.65 -8.67 7.75
C MET A 21 -21.57 -9.90 7.73
N HIS A 22 -22.87 -9.71 7.55
CA HIS A 22 -23.87 -10.79 7.61
C HIS A 22 -23.94 -11.61 6.32
N ASP A 23 -23.88 -10.97 5.15
CA ASP A 23 -24.17 -11.64 3.88
C ASP A 23 -22.96 -12.27 3.16
N GLY A 24 -21.74 -11.95 3.53
CA GLY A 24 -20.61 -12.33 2.71
C GLY A 24 -19.50 -13.13 3.36
N PHE A 25 -19.09 -12.77 4.53
CA PHE A 25 -17.86 -13.30 5.10
C PHE A 25 -18.10 -14.48 6.06
N HIS A 26 -19.09 -14.40 6.95
CA HIS A 26 -19.30 -15.42 7.96
C HIS A 26 -19.92 -16.70 7.41
N GLN A 27 -20.89 -16.62 6.48
CA GLN A 27 -21.50 -17.82 5.89
C GLN A 27 -20.54 -18.64 5.04
N ARG A 28 -19.50 -18.01 4.45
CA ARG A 28 -18.50 -18.70 3.63
C ARG A 28 -17.30 -19.23 4.40
N ALA A 29 -16.94 -18.58 5.49
CA ALA A 29 -15.74 -18.93 6.27
C ALA A 29 -16.03 -19.94 7.40
N PHE A 30 -17.26 -19.97 7.92
CA PHE A 30 -17.65 -20.81 9.06
C PHE A 30 -19.07 -21.33 8.93
N PRO A 31 -19.36 -22.22 7.95
CA PRO A 31 -20.72 -22.67 7.64
C PRO A 31 -21.40 -23.45 8.77
N ASP A 32 -20.65 -23.99 9.72
CA ASP A 32 -21.15 -24.93 10.73
C ASP A 32 -21.17 -24.40 12.16
N THR A 33 -20.88 -23.12 12.38
CA THR A 33 -20.95 -22.51 13.72
C THR A 33 -22.25 -21.74 13.90
N PRO A 34 -23.06 -22.08 14.92
CA PRO A 34 -24.18 -21.23 15.33
C PRO A 34 -23.60 -19.92 15.87
N TYR A 35 -23.64 -18.87 15.04
CA TYR A 35 -23.08 -17.58 15.38
C TYR A 35 -24.17 -16.68 15.95
N GLU A 36 -24.06 -16.40 17.24
CA GLU A 36 -24.74 -15.24 17.81
C GLU A 36 -23.93 -14.00 17.47
N LEU A 37 -24.54 -13.04 16.76
CA LEU A 37 -23.92 -11.77 16.45
C LEU A 37 -23.44 -11.11 17.74
N PRO A 38 -22.17 -10.69 17.83
CA PRO A 38 -21.74 -9.90 18.98
C PRO A 38 -22.57 -8.60 19.00
N GLU A 39 -23.06 -8.22 20.17
CA GLU A 39 -23.76 -6.94 20.38
C GLU A 39 -22.87 -5.74 20.05
N ALA A 40 -21.56 -5.94 19.90
CA ALA A 40 -20.56 -4.93 19.60
C ALA A 40 -20.04 -5.07 18.17
N LEU A 41 -19.76 -3.94 17.55
CA LEU A 41 -19.06 -3.85 16.26
C LEU A 41 -17.62 -4.33 16.43
N GLY A 42 -17.15 -5.19 15.51
CA GLY A 42 -15.74 -5.61 15.50
C GLY A 42 -15.47 -7.00 16.08
N ASP A 43 -14.21 -7.32 16.21
CA ASP A 43 -13.70 -8.57 16.74
C ASP A 43 -12.47 -8.35 17.63
N ALA A 44 -11.77 -9.45 18.02
CA ALA A 44 -10.59 -9.36 18.87
C ALA A 44 -9.38 -8.67 18.21
N ARG A 45 -9.36 -8.49 16.88
CA ARG A 45 -8.30 -7.80 16.13
C ARG A 45 -8.73 -6.38 15.74
N TRP A 46 -9.92 -6.28 15.19
CA TRP A 46 -10.55 -5.03 14.82
C TRP A 46 -11.60 -4.69 15.85
N THR A 47 -11.17 -4.01 16.89
CA THR A 47 -12.07 -3.59 17.95
C THR A 47 -13.03 -2.51 17.46
N ASP A 48 -14.19 -2.38 18.10
CA ASP A 48 -15.17 -1.32 17.82
C ASP A 48 -14.55 0.09 17.88
N GLU A 49 -13.65 0.31 18.82
CA GLU A 49 -12.93 1.58 18.97
C GLU A 49 -12.01 1.87 17.76
N LEU A 50 -11.28 0.88 17.24
CA LEU A 50 -10.46 1.02 16.04
C LEU A 50 -11.32 1.33 14.81
N ILE A 51 -12.43 0.63 14.65
CA ILE A 51 -13.37 0.84 13.56
C ILE A 51 -13.97 2.24 13.64
N ALA A 52 -14.46 2.64 14.82
CA ALA A 52 -15.04 3.97 15.02
C ALA A 52 -14.03 5.10 14.78
N SER A 53 -12.77 4.92 15.20
CA SER A 53 -11.71 5.90 14.95
C SER A 53 -11.40 6.03 13.47
N ALA A 54 -11.32 4.91 12.73
CA ALA A 54 -11.10 4.93 11.29
C ALA A 54 -12.24 5.66 10.55
N TRP A 55 -13.47 5.48 10.98
CA TRP A 55 -14.62 6.19 10.41
C TRP A 55 -14.61 7.67 10.73
N TYR A 56 -14.31 8.04 11.98
CA TYR A 56 -14.18 9.44 12.35
C TYR A 56 -13.13 10.15 11.48
N MET A 57 -11.95 9.55 11.32
CA MET A 57 -10.90 10.09 10.45
C MET A 57 -11.33 10.15 8.98
N ALA A 58 -12.08 9.18 8.49
CA ALA A 58 -12.59 9.17 7.12
C ALA A 58 -13.63 10.25 6.85
N GLU A 59 -14.48 10.56 7.83
CA GLU A 59 -15.54 11.58 7.71
C GLU A 59 -15.02 12.99 7.93
N THR A 60 -14.10 13.19 8.86
CA THR A 60 -13.65 14.51 9.28
C THR A 60 -12.30 14.92 8.71
N GLY A 61 -11.47 13.96 8.30
CA GLY A 61 -10.07 14.17 7.96
C GLY A 61 -9.17 14.48 9.15
N GLU A 62 -9.70 14.39 10.37
CA GLU A 62 -9.00 14.70 11.61
C GLU A 62 -8.74 13.47 12.45
N CYS A 63 -7.62 13.48 13.18
CA CYS A 63 -7.32 12.42 14.14
C CYS A 63 -8.13 12.69 15.43
N PRO A 64 -8.74 11.68 16.04
CA PRO A 64 -9.40 11.85 17.34
C PRO A 64 -8.41 12.28 18.43
N ASP A 65 -8.80 13.24 19.27
CA ASP A 65 -7.95 13.81 20.33
C ASP A 65 -7.45 12.80 21.38
N HIS A 66 -8.18 11.68 21.53
CA HIS A 66 -7.84 10.62 22.48
C HIS A 66 -8.12 9.27 21.88
N LEU A 67 -7.04 8.61 21.44
CA LEU A 67 -7.05 7.25 20.98
C LEU A 67 -6.70 6.31 22.14
N ASN A 68 -7.68 5.93 22.95
CA ASN A 68 -7.51 4.80 23.87
C ASN A 68 -7.72 3.51 23.06
N TYR A 69 -6.72 3.14 22.27
CA TYR A 69 -6.75 1.84 21.61
C TYR A 69 -6.61 0.75 22.68
N LYS A 70 -7.66 -0.03 22.84
CA LYS A 70 -7.45 -1.39 23.32
C LYS A 70 -6.81 -2.13 22.16
N THR A 71 -5.54 -2.47 22.33
CA THR A 71 -4.84 -3.32 21.39
C THR A 71 -5.57 -4.66 21.31
N GLY A 72 -6.11 -4.97 20.13
CA GLY A 72 -6.71 -6.27 19.89
C GLY A 72 -5.65 -7.37 19.95
N ARG A 73 -6.06 -8.62 20.07
CA ARG A 73 -5.14 -9.76 19.99
C ARG A 73 -4.76 -10.01 18.55
N SER A 74 -3.59 -9.56 18.12
CA SER A 74 -3.13 -9.71 16.74
C SER A 74 -2.90 -11.16 16.30
N GLY A 75 -2.72 -12.06 17.26
CA GLY A 75 -2.36 -13.46 17.01
C GLY A 75 -0.98 -13.66 16.37
N GLY A 76 -0.31 -12.57 15.94
CA GLY A 76 1.01 -12.59 15.30
C GLY A 76 2.19 -12.36 16.24
N GLY A 77 1.94 -12.15 17.50
CA GLY A 77 2.99 -11.90 18.50
C GLY A 77 3.40 -10.44 18.65
N PHE A 78 2.85 -9.52 17.84
CA PHE A 78 3.09 -8.08 17.97
C PHE A 78 2.62 -7.53 19.31
N ASP A 79 1.59 -8.12 19.91
CA ASP A 79 1.09 -7.76 21.25
C ASP A 79 2.11 -8.00 22.37
N ARG A 80 3.21 -8.68 22.07
CA ARG A 80 4.33 -8.94 23.01
C ARG A 80 5.48 -7.96 22.83
N LEU A 81 5.38 -7.06 21.85
CA LEU A 81 6.38 -6.03 21.65
C LEU A 81 6.13 -4.90 22.63
N GLU A 82 7.17 -4.53 23.33
CA GLU A 82 7.19 -3.40 24.26
C GLU A 82 8.30 -2.44 23.87
N PHE A 83 8.09 -1.14 24.09
CA PHE A 83 9.17 -0.19 23.98
C PHE A 83 10.14 -0.41 25.13
N LYS A 84 11.42 -0.60 24.78
CA LYS A 84 12.47 -0.65 25.78
C LYS A 84 12.62 0.73 26.42
N GLU A 85 12.57 0.80 27.73
CA GLU A 85 12.87 2.04 28.44
C GLU A 85 14.28 2.52 28.08
N LEU A 86 14.37 3.81 27.76
CA LEU A 86 15.65 4.45 27.55
C LEU A 86 16.31 4.74 28.91
N SER A 87 17.63 4.68 28.97
CA SER A 87 18.37 5.16 30.14
C SER A 87 18.08 6.66 30.35
N GLU A 88 18.19 7.14 31.59
CA GLU A 88 17.91 8.55 31.95
C GLU A 88 18.66 9.54 31.04
N GLU A 89 19.90 9.22 30.68
CA GLU A 89 20.75 10.03 29.78
C GLU A 89 20.27 10.08 28.32
N ASN A 90 19.42 9.14 27.90
CA ASN A 90 18.87 9.04 26.55
C ASN A 90 17.37 9.36 26.49
N GLN A 91 16.78 9.78 27.59
CA GLN A 91 15.40 10.24 27.60
C GLN A 91 15.30 11.61 26.90
N LEU A 92 14.31 11.72 26.02
CA LEU A 92 13.98 13.00 25.40
C LEU A 92 13.07 13.80 26.33
N ALA A 93 13.23 15.13 26.33
CA ALA A 93 12.26 15.99 26.96
C ALA A 93 10.87 15.82 26.34
N ALA A 94 9.81 16.02 27.12
CA ALA A 94 8.43 15.82 26.65
C ALA A 94 8.03 16.73 25.48
N ASP A 95 8.73 17.85 25.29
CA ASP A 95 8.56 18.83 24.24
C ASP A 95 9.68 18.76 23.18
N ALA A 96 10.51 17.72 23.21
CA ALA A 96 11.57 17.56 22.21
C ALA A 96 10.98 17.37 20.81
N GLU A 97 11.42 18.18 19.88
CA GLU A 97 11.13 18.03 18.48
C GLU A 97 12.00 16.90 17.90
N VAL A 98 11.35 15.88 17.34
CA VAL A 98 12.04 14.73 16.77
C VAL A 98 11.97 14.81 15.25
N ASP A 99 13.13 14.88 14.60
CA ASP A 99 13.22 14.77 13.15
C ASP A 99 12.95 13.32 12.72
N ILE A 100 11.82 13.10 12.04
CA ILE A 100 11.40 11.82 11.49
C ILE A 100 11.56 11.73 9.98
N THR A 101 12.19 12.72 9.35
CA THR A 101 12.43 12.72 7.91
C THR A 101 13.36 11.59 7.50
N LEU A 102 13.14 11.06 6.31
CA LEU A 102 13.95 9.99 5.76
C LEU A 102 14.42 10.33 4.34
N GLU A 103 15.74 10.41 4.17
CA GLU A 103 16.33 10.51 2.84
C GLU A 103 16.42 9.12 2.20
N LEU A 104 15.85 8.97 1.02
CA LEU A 104 15.97 7.79 0.18
C LEU A 104 17.24 7.89 -0.68
N ASN A 105 17.84 6.73 -1.00
CA ASN A 105 19.10 6.63 -1.75
C ASN A 105 20.31 7.28 -1.06
N ARG A 106 20.66 6.76 0.11
CA ARG A 106 21.74 7.27 0.97
C ARG A 106 23.18 6.89 0.53
N ARG A 107 23.43 6.62 -0.73
CA ARG A 107 24.74 6.11 -1.19
C ARG A 107 25.88 7.13 -1.09
N GLY A 108 25.61 8.38 -0.71
CA GLY A 108 26.65 9.41 -0.51
C GLY A 108 27.29 9.94 -1.81
N ASP A 109 26.72 9.60 -2.94
CA ASP A 109 27.14 10.06 -4.27
C ASP A 109 26.20 11.15 -4.81
N ASP A 110 26.52 11.69 -5.99
CA ASP A 110 25.73 12.73 -6.67
C ASP A 110 24.43 12.21 -7.29
N ARG A 111 23.98 10.99 -6.94
CA ARG A 111 22.74 10.41 -7.46
C ARG A 111 21.54 11.11 -6.88
N LEU A 112 20.45 10.96 -7.62
CA LEU A 112 19.14 11.50 -7.21
C LEU A 112 18.76 11.00 -5.82
N LYS A 113 18.36 11.93 -5.00
CA LYS A 113 17.87 11.70 -3.63
C LYS A 113 16.47 12.28 -3.50
N ARG A 114 15.70 11.68 -2.63
CA ARG A 114 14.39 12.19 -2.26
C ARG A 114 14.21 12.03 -0.76
N THR A 115 13.79 13.09 -0.11
CA THR A 115 13.40 13.06 1.30
C THR A 115 11.90 12.89 1.39
N ILE A 116 11.44 12.07 2.32
CA ILE A 116 10.05 11.95 2.74
C ILE A 116 9.92 12.44 4.17
N ALA A 117 8.86 13.18 4.47
CA ALA A 117 8.68 13.82 5.78
C ALA A 117 8.32 12.82 6.89
N VAL A 118 7.84 11.65 6.54
CA VAL A 118 7.51 10.57 7.48
C VAL A 118 8.14 9.24 7.01
N PRO A 119 8.65 8.39 7.91
CA PRO A 119 9.44 7.22 7.54
C PRO A 119 8.58 6.02 7.10
N TRP A 120 7.52 6.27 6.36
CA TRP A 120 6.65 5.26 5.78
C TRP A 120 6.05 5.72 4.45
N TYR A 121 5.66 4.78 3.63
CA TYR A 121 4.90 5.04 2.40
C TYR A 121 3.90 3.92 2.10
N GLY A 122 2.91 4.23 1.29
CA GLY A 122 1.85 3.29 0.92
C GLY A 122 2.33 2.22 -0.05
N GLY A 123 2.32 0.95 0.37
CA GLY A 123 2.70 -0.19 -0.46
C GLY A 123 1.84 -0.34 -1.72
N GLY A 124 2.33 -1.07 -2.71
CA GLY A 124 1.66 -1.25 -4.01
C GLY A 124 0.32 -1.97 -3.90
N MET A 125 -0.74 -1.31 -4.34
CA MET A 125 -2.08 -1.88 -4.51
C MET A 125 -2.59 -1.51 -5.89
N SER A 126 -2.77 -2.51 -6.77
CA SER A 126 -3.16 -2.28 -8.16
C SER A 126 -4.61 -1.87 -8.32
N TYR A 127 -4.90 -1.12 -9.38
CA TYR A 127 -6.26 -0.91 -9.85
C TYR A 127 -6.93 -2.27 -10.16
N GLY A 128 -8.13 -2.46 -9.63
CA GLY A 128 -8.84 -3.75 -9.66
C GLY A 128 -8.63 -4.61 -8.41
N SER A 129 -7.56 -4.40 -7.63
CA SER A 129 -7.51 -4.87 -6.23
C SER A 129 -8.14 -3.87 -5.28
N VAL A 130 -8.01 -2.59 -5.61
CA VAL A 130 -8.70 -1.46 -4.96
C VAL A 130 -9.34 -0.57 -6.02
N SER A 131 -10.33 0.24 -5.62
CA SER A 131 -10.97 1.20 -6.52
C SER A 131 -10.09 2.42 -6.78
N VAL A 132 -10.42 3.19 -7.83
CA VAL A 132 -9.77 4.47 -8.10
C VAL A 132 -9.91 5.46 -6.93
N ASN A 133 -11.04 5.44 -6.21
CA ASN A 133 -11.25 6.30 -5.06
C ASN A 133 -10.28 5.97 -3.91
N VAL A 134 -10.02 4.68 -3.67
CA VAL A 134 -9.01 4.26 -2.69
C VAL A 134 -7.62 4.68 -3.12
N MET A 135 -7.27 4.53 -4.41
CA MET A 135 -5.97 4.99 -4.92
C MET A 135 -5.81 6.50 -4.78
N MET A 136 -6.85 7.28 -5.11
CA MET A 136 -6.85 8.75 -4.94
C MET A 136 -6.72 9.15 -3.47
N SER A 137 -7.46 8.52 -2.58
CA SER A 137 -7.34 8.76 -1.14
C SER A 137 -5.90 8.55 -0.65
N ARG A 138 -5.25 7.47 -1.10
CA ARG A 138 -3.86 7.17 -0.77
C ARG A 138 -2.89 8.21 -1.36
N ALA A 139 -3.12 8.66 -2.59
CA ALA A 139 -2.28 9.67 -3.24
C ALA A 139 -2.42 11.04 -2.56
N LEU A 140 -3.64 11.44 -2.20
CA LEU A 140 -3.89 12.66 -1.45
C LEU A 140 -3.28 12.60 -0.05
N ASN A 141 -3.36 11.45 0.61
CA ASN A 141 -2.70 11.24 1.90
C ASN A 141 -1.17 11.32 1.77
N ALA A 142 -0.59 10.70 0.75
CA ALA A 142 0.85 10.79 0.48
C ALA A 142 1.29 12.25 0.24
N LYS A 143 0.50 13.01 -0.53
CA LYS A 143 0.72 14.44 -0.77
C LYS A 143 0.59 15.26 0.52
N LYS A 144 -0.42 15.00 1.35
CA LYS A 144 -0.65 15.72 2.61
C LYS A 144 0.52 15.55 3.59
N TRP A 145 1.09 14.36 3.65
CA TRP A 145 2.16 14.02 4.60
C TRP A 145 3.56 14.02 3.97
N ASP A 146 3.68 14.57 2.78
CA ASP A 146 4.92 14.59 2.00
C ASP A 146 5.68 13.25 2.00
N THR A 147 4.93 12.20 1.70
CA THR A 147 5.46 10.85 1.55
C THR A 147 5.07 10.27 0.18
N LEU A 148 5.07 8.97 0.03
CA LEU A 148 4.85 8.29 -1.23
C LEU A 148 3.74 7.24 -1.10
N MET A 149 3.10 6.92 -2.23
CA MET A 149 2.27 5.72 -2.40
C MET A 149 2.65 5.02 -3.70
N SER A 150 2.50 3.71 -3.74
CA SER A 150 2.72 2.95 -4.98
C SER A 150 1.40 2.54 -5.62
N THR A 151 1.34 2.65 -6.97
CA THR A 151 0.20 2.16 -7.75
C THR A 151 0.06 0.64 -7.68
N GLY A 152 1.12 -0.09 -7.36
CA GLY A 152 1.19 -1.50 -7.68
C GLY A 152 1.30 -1.73 -9.19
N GLU A 153 1.28 -2.97 -9.61
CA GLU A 153 1.26 -3.33 -11.04
C GLU A 153 -0.14 -3.16 -11.62
N GLY A 154 -0.22 -2.89 -12.93
CA GLY A 154 -1.49 -2.91 -13.64
C GLY A 154 -1.99 -1.55 -14.09
N GLY A 155 -1.11 -0.58 -14.19
CA GLY A 155 -1.38 0.70 -14.79
C GLY A 155 -1.49 1.88 -13.83
N TYR A 156 -1.62 3.05 -14.42
CA TYR A 156 -1.59 4.34 -13.72
C TYR A 156 -2.91 5.10 -14.02
N PRO A 157 -3.90 5.08 -13.10
CA PRO A 157 -5.15 5.83 -13.29
C PRO A 157 -4.89 7.31 -13.57
N PRO A 158 -5.55 7.90 -14.57
CA PRO A 158 -5.31 9.29 -14.97
C PRO A 158 -5.48 10.32 -13.84
N GLN A 159 -6.36 10.03 -12.89
CA GLN A 159 -6.60 10.90 -11.74
C GLN A 159 -5.36 11.09 -10.86
N LEU A 160 -4.45 10.13 -10.84
CA LEU A 160 -3.24 10.18 -10.01
C LEU A 160 -2.21 11.21 -10.51
N TYR A 161 -2.33 11.71 -11.76
CA TYR A 161 -1.41 12.73 -12.28
C TYR A 161 -1.42 14.03 -11.47
N GLU A 162 -2.52 14.33 -10.77
CA GLU A 162 -2.59 15.49 -9.87
C GLU A 162 -1.69 15.36 -8.62
N CYS A 163 -1.27 14.14 -8.32
CA CYS A 163 -0.40 13.81 -7.20
C CYS A 163 0.88 13.09 -7.66
N ALA A 164 1.28 13.22 -8.92
CA ALA A 164 2.33 12.42 -9.55
C ALA A 164 3.64 12.44 -8.76
N ASP A 165 4.03 13.57 -8.18
CA ASP A 165 5.25 13.72 -7.35
C ASP A 165 5.29 12.81 -6.12
N HIS A 166 4.14 12.26 -5.72
CA HIS A 166 3.99 11.39 -4.57
C HIS A 166 3.63 9.94 -4.94
N VAL A 167 3.72 9.59 -6.24
CA VAL A 167 3.27 8.29 -6.74
C VAL A 167 4.41 7.51 -7.36
N ILE A 168 4.69 6.35 -6.79
CA ILE A 168 5.60 5.35 -7.36
C ILE A 168 4.81 4.54 -8.40
N THR A 169 5.33 4.39 -9.60
CA THR A 169 4.79 3.46 -10.60
C THR A 169 5.58 2.16 -10.62
N GLN A 170 4.89 1.03 -10.82
CA GLN A 170 5.52 -0.27 -10.91
C GLN A 170 5.63 -0.75 -12.36
N VAL A 171 6.79 -1.33 -12.67
CA VAL A 171 7.03 -2.13 -13.86
C VAL A 171 7.17 -3.58 -13.40
N ALA A 172 6.14 -4.39 -13.60
CA ALA A 172 6.12 -5.79 -13.20
C ALA A 172 6.35 -6.73 -14.39
N THR A 173 6.53 -8.02 -14.10
CA THR A 173 6.99 -9.02 -15.07
C THR A 173 6.11 -9.19 -16.29
N GLY A 174 4.83 -8.85 -16.22
CA GLY A 174 3.87 -8.88 -17.33
C GLY A 174 3.72 -7.56 -18.10
N TYR A 175 4.40 -6.49 -17.69
CA TYR A 175 4.28 -5.12 -18.26
C TYR A 175 2.87 -4.57 -18.36
N PHE A 176 1.93 -5.08 -17.57
CA PHE A 176 0.54 -4.63 -17.61
C PHE A 176 0.41 -3.15 -17.28
N GLY A 177 -0.15 -2.37 -18.20
CA GLY A 177 -0.41 -0.95 -18.03
C GLY A 177 0.83 -0.08 -17.90
N VAL A 178 1.98 -0.56 -18.37
CA VAL A 178 3.20 0.24 -18.45
C VAL A 178 3.09 1.19 -19.63
N GLU A 179 3.08 2.47 -19.37
CA GLU A 179 2.98 3.54 -20.37
C GLU A 179 4.10 4.56 -20.17
N GLU A 180 4.65 5.06 -21.26
CA GLU A 180 5.71 6.08 -21.23
C GLU A 180 5.30 7.31 -20.41
N LYS A 181 4.06 7.75 -20.55
CA LYS A 181 3.51 8.89 -19.81
C LYS A 181 3.57 8.69 -18.30
N SER A 182 3.27 7.48 -17.81
CA SER A 182 3.34 7.18 -16.37
C SER A 182 4.77 7.11 -15.87
N ILE A 183 5.69 6.62 -16.70
CA ILE A 183 7.12 6.62 -16.41
C ILE A 183 7.66 8.04 -16.33
N GLN A 184 7.30 8.91 -17.27
CA GLN A 184 7.72 10.31 -17.28
C GLN A 184 7.23 11.10 -16.07
N ALA A 185 6.05 10.77 -15.54
CA ALA A 185 5.43 11.48 -14.43
C ALA A 185 5.93 11.02 -13.04
N ALA A 186 6.41 9.78 -12.91
CA ALA A 186 6.72 9.19 -11.63
C ALA A 186 8.12 9.59 -11.11
N PRO A 187 8.26 10.02 -9.84
CA PRO A 187 9.54 10.30 -9.22
C PRO A 187 10.35 9.04 -8.92
N ILE A 188 9.66 7.91 -8.74
CA ILE A 188 10.27 6.60 -8.49
C ILE A 188 9.59 5.57 -9.37
N ILE A 189 10.40 4.75 -10.02
CA ILE A 189 9.96 3.61 -10.82
C ILE A 189 10.45 2.34 -10.16
N GLU A 190 9.51 1.46 -9.81
CA GLU A 190 9.81 0.23 -9.09
C GLU A 190 9.69 -0.98 -10.00
N PHE A 191 10.82 -1.66 -10.23
CA PHE A 191 10.81 -2.97 -10.87
C PHE A 191 10.36 -4.04 -9.88
N LYS A 192 9.24 -4.69 -10.18
CA LYS A 192 8.69 -5.74 -9.34
C LYS A 192 9.02 -7.12 -9.91
N TYR A 193 9.96 -7.79 -9.29
CA TYR A 193 10.32 -9.18 -9.61
C TYR A 193 9.38 -10.18 -8.93
N ALA A 194 9.01 -9.90 -7.68
CA ALA A 194 8.16 -10.78 -6.88
C ALA A 194 7.52 -9.99 -5.72
N GLN A 195 6.81 -10.69 -4.85
CA GLN A 195 6.24 -10.12 -3.63
C GLN A 195 6.17 -11.17 -2.52
N GLY A 196 6.24 -10.75 -1.26
CA GLY A 196 6.31 -11.64 -0.11
C GLY A 196 5.08 -12.52 0.08
N ALA A 197 3.88 -12.00 -0.21
CA ALA A 197 2.63 -12.74 -0.01
C ALA A 197 2.43 -13.92 -0.98
N LYS A 198 3.04 -13.87 -2.17
CA LYS A 198 3.01 -14.94 -3.17
C LYS A 198 4.33 -14.99 -3.93
N PRO A 199 5.39 -15.57 -3.33
CA PRO A 199 6.70 -15.66 -3.94
C PRO A 199 6.66 -16.43 -5.27
N GLY A 200 7.39 -15.93 -6.28
CA GLY A 200 7.47 -16.56 -7.60
C GLY A 200 6.21 -16.42 -8.47
N LEU A 201 5.20 -15.69 -7.99
CA LEU A 201 4.00 -15.39 -8.76
C LEU A 201 3.91 -13.89 -9.06
N GLY A 202 3.56 -13.57 -10.31
CA GLY A 202 3.33 -12.21 -10.76
C GLY A 202 1.88 -11.75 -10.58
N GLY A 203 1.49 -10.75 -11.35
CA GLY A 203 0.18 -10.12 -11.33
C GLY A 203 -0.90 -10.91 -12.04
N HIS A 204 -1.00 -12.18 -11.80
CA HIS A 204 -2.06 -13.02 -12.36
C HIS A 204 -3.43 -12.47 -11.96
N LEU A 205 -4.33 -12.40 -12.92
CA LEU A 205 -5.70 -11.94 -12.71
C LEU A 205 -6.66 -12.89 -13.42
N LEU A 206 -7.66 -13.39 -12.68
CA LEU A 206 -8.70 -14.22 -13.28
C LEU A 206 -9.58 -13.41 -14.23
N ALA A 207 -10.10 -14.04 -15.26
CA ALA A 207 -10.99 -13.46 -16.26
C ALA A 207 -12.16 -12.68 -15.63
N THR A 208 -12.75 -13.21 -14.56
CA THR A 208 -13.86 -12.58 -13.82
C THR A 208 -13.49 -11.25 -13.15
N LYS A 209 -12.20 -11.02 -12.89
CA LYS A 209 -11.68 -9.79 -12.31
C LYS A 209 -11.13 -8.81 -13.35
N ALA A 210 -10.88 -9.31 -14.57
CA ALA A 210 -10.38 -8.51 -15.69
C ALA A 210 -11.55 -7.86 -16.46
N GLY A 211 -12.41 -7.12 -15.76
CA GLY A 211 -13.50 -6.36 -16.37
C GLY A 211 -12.98 -5.26 -17.30
N GLU A 212 -13.88 -4.59 -18.03
CA GLU A 212 -13.54 -3.61 -19.07
C GLU A 212 -12.55 -2.54 -18.60
N GLU A 213 -12.81 -1.92 -17.44
CA GLU A 213 -11.95 -0.85 -16.92
C GLU A 213 -10.57 -1.35 -16.50
N VAL A 214 -10.52 -2.53 -15.84
CA VAL A 214 -9.25 -3.13 -15.43
C VAL A 214 -8.44 -3.58 -16.63
N ALA A 215 -9.09 -4.18 -17.61
CA ALA A 215 -8.46 -4.61 -18.86
C ALA A 215 -7.90 -3.42 -19.65
N LYS A 216 -8.69 -2.34 -19.76
CA LYS A 216 -8.23 -1.10 -20.39
C LYS A 216 -7.01 -0.52 -19.69
N MET A 217 -7.02 -0.47 -18.36
CA MET A 217 -5.89 0.03 -17.57
C MET A 217 -4.64 -0.81 -17.72
N ARG A 218 -4.80 -2.13 -17.90
CA ARG A 218 -3.70 -3.08 -18.08
C ARG A 218 -3.24 -3.25 -19.53
N GLY A 219 -3.89 -2.60 -20.50
CA GLY A 219 -3.62 -2.80 -21.91
C GLY A 219 -3.94 -4.21 -22.40
N SER A 220 -5.01 -4.83 -21.86
CA SER A 220 -5.37 -6.23 -22.11
C SER A 220 -6.80 -6.38 -22.63
N VAL A 221 -7.18 -7.61 -22.97
CA VAL A 221 -8.53 -7.94 -23.44
C VAL A 221 -9.45 -8.17 -22.25
N PRO A 222 -10.65 -7.56 -22.19
CA PRO A 222 -11.61 -7.78 -21.13
C PRO A 222 -12.03 -9.25 -21.00
N PHE A 223 -12.26 -9.68 -19.77
CA PHE A 223 -12.74 -11.03 -19.41
C PHE A 223 -11.83 -12.19 -19.86
N VAL A 224 -10.55 -11.89 -20.07
CA VAL A 224 -9.51 -12.88 -20.32
C VAL A 224 -8.57 -12.92 -19.12
N SER A 225 -8.22 -14.13 -18.64
CA SER A 225 -7.25 -14.29 -17.56
C SER A 225 -5.88 -13.76 -17.98
N LEU A 226 -5.23 -13.04 -17.08
CA LEU A 226 -3.90 -12.48 -17.29
C LEU A 226 -2.88 -13.27 -16.49
N PHE A 227 -1.78 -13.61 -17.14
CA PHE A 227 -0.67 -14.31 -16.52
C PHE A 227 0.60 -13.50 -16.70
N SER A 228 1.38 -13.38 -15.63
CA SER A 228 2.71 -12.80 -15.68
C SER A 228 3.75 -13.89 -15.75
N PRO A 229 4.79 -13.74 -16.56
CA PRO A 229 5.93 -14.63 -16.55
C PRO A 229 6.76 -14.43 -15.29
N PHE A 230 7.71 -15.33 -15.09
CA PHE A 230 8.83 -15.16 -14.20
C PHE A 230 10.08 -15.67 -14.94
N PRO A 231 11.10 -14.84 -15.11
CA PRO A 231 11.19 -13.39 -14.79
C PRO A 231 10.36 -12.51 -15.72
N PHE A 232 10.88 -11.40 -16.24
CA PHE A 232 10.16 -10.48 -17.11
C PHE A 232 9.97 -11.02 -18.53
N HIS A 233 8.92 -10.57 -19.23
CA HIS A 233 8.77 -10.79 -20.66
C HIS A 233 10.00 -10.28 -21.42
N SER A 234 10.44 -11.04 -22.41
CA SER A 234 11.56 -10.68 -23.29
C SER A 234 12.87 -10.36 -22.57
N THR A 235 13.01 -10.81 -21.34
CA THR A 235 14.21 -10.64 -20.53
C THR A 235 14.80 -12.02 -20.22
N TYR A 236 15.97 -12.28 -20.77
CA TYR A 236 16.61 -13.60 -20.70
C TYR A 236 17.96 -13.56 -20.00
N SER A 237 18.47 -12.36 -19.68
CA SER A 237 19.75 -12.15 -19.02
C SER A 237 19.76 -10.87 -18.18
N VAL A 238 20.80 -10.69 -17.38
CA VAL A 238 21.04 -9.47 -16.61
C VAL A 238 21.24 -8.25 -17.53
N GLU A 239 21.90 -8.46 -18.67
CA GLU A 239 22.13 -7.41 -19.66
C GLU A 239 20.82 -6.91 -20.28
N ASP A 240 19.82 -7.78 -20.44
CA ASP A 240 18.50 -7.37 -20.89
C ASP A 240 17.80 -6.50 -19.85
N HIS A 241 17.96 -6.81 -18.56
CA HIS A 241 17.48 -5.93 -17.49
C HIS A 241 18.17 -4.57 -17.52
N MET A 242 19.47 -4.52 -17.73
CA MET A 242 20.21 -3.25 -17.87
C MET A 242 19.66 -2.40 -19.01
N LYS A 243 19.36 -3.00 -20.16
CA LYS A 243 18.72 -2.27 -21.29
C LYS A 243 17.37 -1.67 -20.89
N HIS A 244 16.58 -2.37 -20.09
CA HIS A 244 15.31 -1.83 -19.58
C HIS A 244 15.54 -0.65 -18.64
N LEU A 245 16.51 -0.74 -17.75
CA LEU A 245 16.88 0.37 -16.88
C LEU A 245 17.36 1.58 -17.69
N ASP A 246 18.20 1.35 -18.68
CA ASP A 246 18.72 2.40 -19.58
C ASP A 246 17.58 3.06 -20.37
N TRP A 247 16.63 2.26 -20.85
CA TRP A 247 15.44 2.79 -21.52
C TRP A 247 14.62 3.69 -20.58
N ILE A 248 14.35 3.24 -19.37
CA ILE A 248 13.61 4.04 -18.39
C ILE A 248 14.36 5.32 -18.06
N LYS A 249 15.68 5.25 -17.89
CA LYS A 249 16.54 6.43 -17.66
C LYS A 249 16.54 7.39 -18.85
N THR A 250 16.38 6.88 -20.06
CA THR A 250 16.21 7.71 -21.25
C THR A 250 14.87 8.43 -21.26
N VAL A 251 13.79 7.73 -20.85
CA VAL A 251 12.43 8.28 -20.79
C VAL A 251 12.26 9.25 -19.62
N ASN A 252 12.85 8.92 -18.46
CA ASN A 252 12.79 9.75 -17.25
C ASN A 252 14.15 9.74 -16.53
N PRO A 253 15.09 10.62 -16.92
CA PRO A 253 16.42 10.68 -16.32
C PRO A 253 16.39 11.09 -14.84
N THR A 254 15.32 11.71 -14.38
CA THR A 254 15.15 12.18 -12.99
C THR A 254 14.49 11.16 -12.07
N ALA A 255 14.00 10.03 -12.58
CA ALA A 255 13.40 9.00 -11.75
C ALA A 255 14.45 8.24 -10.95
N MET A 256 14.13 7.99 -9.68
CA MET A 256 14.86 6.99 -8.89
C MET A 256 14.37 5.59 -9.27
N MET A 257 15.29 4.64 -9.23
CA MET A 257 14.96 3.23 -9.49
C MET A 257 14.85 2.48 -8.17
N SER A 258 13.80 1.69 -8.05
CA SER A 258 13.53 0.81 -6.91
C SER A 258 13.32 -0.62 -7.40
N VAL A 259 13.58 -1.58 -6.54
CA VAL A 259 13.40 -3.01 -6.80
C VAL A 259 12.54 -3.62 -5.71
N LYS A 260 11.50 -4.36 -6.10
CA LYS A 260 10.65 -5.12 -5.18
C LYS A 260 10.89 -6.62 -5.37
N VAL A 261 11.24 -7.29 -4.29
CA VAL A 261 11.52 -8.74 -4.23
C VAL A 261 10.62 -9.44 -3.23
N SER A 262 10.64 -10.77 -3.21
CA SER A 262 9.78 -11.57 -2.32
C SER A 262 10.35 -11.77 -0.91
N THR A 263 11.66 -11.71 -0.77
CA THR A 263 12.36 -11.97 0.50
C THR A 263 13.54 -11.01 0.66
N PRO A 264 13.86 -10.60 1.90
CA PRO A 264 15.08 -9.85 2.16
C PRO A 264 16.36 -10.69 2.13
N HIS A 265 16.25 -12.03 2.13
CA HIS A 265 17.40 -12.92 2.04
C HIS A 265 18.03 -12.80 0.65
N ASP A 266 19.34 -12.64 0.60
CA ASP A 266 20.11 -12.46 -0.63
C ASP A 266 19.64 -11.29 -1.54
N VAL A 267 19.00 -10.27 -0.95
CA VAL A 267 18.48 -9.12 -1.71
C VAL A 267 19.62 -8.31 -2.38
N ASP A 268 20.79 -8.31 -1.80
CA ASP A 268 22.01 -7.74 -2.34
C ASP A 268 22.41 -8.40 -3.67
N MET A 269 22.28 -9.71 -3.79
CA MET A 269 22.51 -10.45 -5.03
C MET A 269 21.48 -10.13 -6.12
N VAL A 270 20.28 -9.79 -5.74
CA VAL A 270 19.25 -9.33 -6.69
C VAL A 270 19.52 -7.91 -7.16
N ALA A 271 20.15 -7.09 -6.32
CA ALA A 271 20.46 -5.69 -6.64
C ALA A 271 21.71 -5.53 -7.53
N VAL A 272 22.58 -6.52 -7.57
CA VAL A 272 23.79 -6.57 -8.40
C VAL A 272 23.48 -7.08 -9.80
#